data_3b2c36af61a097bdd29ebf0685b89e0b
#
_entry.id   3b2c36af61a097bdd29ebf0685b89e0b
#
_cell.length_a   1.000
_cell.length_b   1.000
_cell.length_c   1.000
_cell.angle_alpha   90.00
_cell.angle_beta   90.00
_cell.angle_gamma   90.00
#
_symmetry.space_group_name_H-M   'P 1'
#
loop_
_entity.id
_entity.type
_entity.pdbx_description
1 polymer ?
#
loop_
_entity_poly.entity_id
_entity_poly.type
_entity_poly.pdbx_seq_one_letter_code
_entity_poly.pdbx_strand_id
1 'polypeptide(L)' 'MTAERLQKLMASGGVGSRRHCESLITGGQVKVNGRVASLGDKADLDSDDVEVV' A
#
# COMPACT_ATOMS: atom_id res chain seq x y z
N MET A 1 13.73 -9.15 -2.63
CA MET A 1 13.37 -7.90 -2.70
C MET A 1 12.75 -7.37 -3.97
N THR A 2 11.52 -7.71 -4.19
CA THR A 2 10.80 -7.33 -5.39
C THR A 2 9.69 -6.38 -4.98
N ALA A 3 9.64 -5.21 -5.58
CA ALA A 3 8.54 -4.29 -5.35
C ALA A 3 7.27 -4.90 -5.93
N GLU A 4 6.19 -4.80 -5.19
CA GLU A 4 4.89 -5.31 -5.61
C GLU A 4 3.85 -4.21 -5.51
N ARG A 5 2.73 -4.40 -6.18
CA ARG A 5 1.65 -3.44 -6.10
C ARG A 5 1.19 -3.28 -4.66
N LEU A 6 0.98 -2.05 -4.27
CA LEU A 6 0.70 -1.71 -2.88
C LEU A 6 -0.54 -2.43 -2.35
N GLN A 7 -1.61 -2.51 -3.14
CA GLN A 7 -2.82 -3.20 -2.71
C GLN A 7 -2.59 -4.68 -2.45
N LYS A 8 -1.66 -5.29 -3.19
CA LYS A 8 -1.31 -6.70 -2.97
C LYS A 8 -0.58 -6.87 -1.65
N LEU A 9 0.38 -6.01 -1.36
CA LEU A 9 1.13 -6.06 -0.11
C LEU A 9 0.22 -5.85 1.09
N MET A 10 -0.68 -4.88 1.01
CA MET A 10 -1.59 -4.58 2.10
C MET A 10 -2.57 -5.73 2.35
N ALA A 11 -3.09 -6.32 1.28
CA ALA A 11 -3.99 -7.45 1.41
C ALA A 11 -3.27 -8.66 2.02
N SER A 12 -2.03 -8.91 1.62
CA SER A 12 -1.21 -9.98 2.19
C SER A 12 -0.92 -9.73 3.67
N GLY A 13 -0.82 -8.48 4.07
CA GLY A 13 -0.58 -8.11 5.46
C GLY A 13 -1.83 -8.11 6.33
N GLY A 14 -2.99 -8.45 5.79
CA GLY A 14 -4.21 -8.55 6.58
C GLY A 14 -4.98 -7.25 6.75
N VAL A 15 -4.65 -6.23 5.97
CA VAL A 15 -5.36 -4.94 6.05
C VAL A 15 -6.80 -5.07 5.56
N GLY A 16 -7.02 -5.95 4.57
CA GLY A 16 -8.33 -6.18 4.00
C GLY A 16 -8.19 -6.82 2.63
N SER A 17 -9.28 -6.89 1.88
CA SER A 17 -9.24 -7.38 0.51
C SER A 17 -8.47 -6.39 -0.37
N ARG A 18 -8.03 -6.83 -1.55
CA ARG A 18 -7.36 -5.95 -2.50
C ARG A 18 -8.24 -4.75 -2.86
N ARG A 19 -9.54 -4.98 -3.05
CA ARG A 19 -10.48 -3.93 -3.38
C ARG A 19 -10.56 -2.89 -2.26
N HIS A 20 -10.60 -3.35 -1.02
CA HIS A 20 -10.61 -2.46 0.13
C HIS A 20 -9.32 -1.64 0.19
N CYS A 21 -8.19 -2.29 -0.04
CA CYS A 21 -6.89 -1.61 -0.05
C CYS A 21 -6.82 -0.56 -1.16
N GLU A 22 -7.37 -0.86 -2.34
CA GLU A 22 -7.44 0.11 -3.43
C GLU A 22 -8.24 1.34 -3.02
N SER A 23 -9.34 1.14 -2.31
CA SER A 23 -10.16 2.25 -1.82
C SER A 23 -9.39 3.11 -0.84
N LEU A 24 -8.60 2.50 0.04
CA LEU A 24 -7.77 3.24 0.98
C LEU A 24 -6.72 4.07 0.24
N ILE A 25 -6.10 3.49 -0.77
CA ILE A 25 -5.07 4.16 -1.55
C ILE A 25 -5.66 5.36 -2.30
N THR A 26 -6.77 5.16 -3.01
CA THR A 26 -7.41 6.24 -3.76
C THR A 26 -7.98 7.32 -2.85
N GLY A 27 -8.32 6.95 -1.61
CA GLY A 27 -8.80 7.91 -0.62
C GLY A 27 -7.71 8.73 0.05
N GLY A 28 -6.45 8.50 -0.31
CA GLY A 28 -5.33 9.24 0.27
C GLY A 28 -4.98 8.81 1.69
N GLN A 29 -5.39 7.60 2.09
CA GLN A 29 -5.20 7.11 3.44
C GLN A 29 -3.98 6.20 3.60
N VAL A 30 -3.20 6.03 2.55
CA VAL A 30 -2.01 5.18 2.58
C VAL A 30 -0.79 6.02 2.26
N LYS A 31 0.25 5.87 3.07
CA LYS A 31 1.52 6.57 2.86
C LYS A 31 2.64 5.54 2.71
N VAL A 32 3.53 5.83 1.81
CA VAL A 32 4.77 5.05 1.63
C VAL A 32 5.93 6.00 1.87
N ASN A 33 6.74 5.69 2.87
CA ASN A 33 7.87 6.53 3.28
C ASN A 33 7.44 7.98 3.55
N GLY A 34 6.27 8.15 4.16
CA GLY A 34 5.76 9.47 4.52
C GLY A 34 5.07 10.24 3.39
N ARG A 35 4.93 9.64 2.22
CA ARG A 35 4.29 10.27 1.06
C ARG A 35 2.98 9.55 0.75
N VAL A 36 1.95 10.32 0.44
CA VAL A 36 0.65 9.74 0.07
C VAL A 36 0.81 8.90 -1.20
N ALA A 37 0.38 7.66 -1.11
CA ALA A 37 0.49 6.72 -2.22
C ALA A 37 -0.63 6.94 -3.24
N SER A 38 -0.35 6.58 -4.47
CA SER A 38 -1.34 6.59 -5.56
C SER A 38 -1.63 5.17 -5.99
N LEU A 39 -2.81 4.96 -6.57
CA LEU A 39 -3.16 3.67 -7.12
C LEU A 39 -2.17 3.32 -8.23
N GLY A 40 -1.64 2.11 -8.17
CA GLY A 40 -0.61 1.67 -9.10
C GLY A 40 0.80 1.77 -8.56
N ASP A 41 0.99 2.45 -7.43
CA ASP A 41 2.30 2.51 -6.79
C ASP A 41 2.72 1.11 -6.32
N LYS A 42 4.03 0.92 -6.27
CA LYS A 42 4.63 -0.32 -5.79
C LYS A 42 5.50 -0.03 -4.58
N ALA A 43 5.66 -1.01 -3.74
CA ALA A 43 6.51 -0.89 -2.57
C ALA A 43 7.16 -2.23 -2.25
N ASP A 44 8.25 -2.17 -1.49
CA ASP A 44 8.95 -3.34 -0.99
C ASP A 44 8.96 -3.25 0.53
N LEU A 45 8.29 -4.16 1.20
CA LEU A 45 8.16 -4.13 2.66
C LEU A 45 9.49 -4.26 3.39
N ASP A 46 10.53 -4.76 2.71
CA ASP A 46 11.86 -4.87 3.29
C ASP A 46 12.57 -3.52 3.36
N SER A 47 12.23 -2.60 2.47
CA SER A 47 12.93 -1.31 2.39
C SER A 47 12.00 -0.11 2.46
N ASP A 48 10.71 -0.29 2.29
CA ASP A 48 9.74 0.81 2.30
C ASP A 48 8.84 0.72 3.52
N ASP A 49 8.49 1.88 4.07
CA ASP A 49 7.61 1.98 5.20
C ASP A 49 6.20 2.32 4.70
N VAL A 50 5.27 1.37 4.84
CA VAL A 50 3.89 1.52 4.39
C VAL A 50 3.00 1.76 5.60
N GLU A 51 2.24 2.85 5.56
CA GLU A 51 1.45 3.30 6.67
C GLU A 51 0.02 3.58 6.22
N VAL A 52 -0.96 3.15 7.00
CA VAL A 52 -2.38 3.45 6.78
C VAL A 52 -2.81 4.44 7.85
N VAL A 53 -3.35 5.54 7.39
CA VAL A 53 -3.78 6.63 8.28
C VAL A 53 -5.18 6.38 8.82
#